data_dbb4f6ed4ff897ee1154eac9e2de1aa5
#
_entry.id   dbb4f6ed4ff897ee1154eac9e2de1aa5
#
_cell.length_a   1.000
_cell.length_b   1.000
_cell.length_c   1.000
_cell.angle_alpha   90.00
_cell.angle_beta   90.00
_cell.angle_gamma   90.00
#
_symmetry.space_group_name_H-M   'P 1'
#
loop_
_entity.id
_entity.type
_entity.pdbx_description
1 polymer ?
#
loop_
_entity_poly.entity_id
_entity_poly.type
_entity_poly.pdbx_seq_one_letter_code
_entity_poly.pdbx_strand_id
1 'polypeptide(L)'
;MVLTIWIIVKKALGNSVNILNLYFDIHRIVIANSIFPFPKISLERILVFSWVLTCFLINIFLQTKITSFLAIKKYYPEINTIEELFSSGLPLYSIPNQIVEVKKKYSGTKHEAYADSLISISSNEGLMDQMIYRADVDQMPAFLTEHDIAVFISRCKNFRKNGAQVYHLVKESIIPNFQSYKVIHNSPLLPILNKKLRRLEEAGFIDLWAKKTIFNATVEGFLYPEGCDDGRRARPLSLDVT
;
A
#
# COMPACT_ATOMS: atom_id res chain seq x y z
N MET A 1 -6.34 41.37 9.41
CA MET A 1 -7.60 41.60 10.13
C MET A 1 -7.38 41.85 11.64
N VAL A 2 -6.82 40.92 12.41
CA VAL A 2 -6.63 41.13 13.89
C VAL A 2 -5.74 42.32 14.20
N LEU A 3 -4.62 42.48 13.51
CA LEU A 3 -3.72 43.62 13.66
C LEU A 3 -4.42 44.97 13.42
N THR A 4 -5.24 45.06 12.41
CA THR A 4 -5.99 46.29 12.08
C THR A 4 -7.01 46.63 13.18
N ILE A 5 -7.75 45.64 13.67
CA ILE A 5 -8.70 45.82 14.78
C ILE A 5 -7.97 46.26 16.02
N TRP A 6 -6.84 45.68 16.36
CA TRP A 6 -6.07 46.02 17.52
C TRP A 6 -5.44 47.44 17.46
N ILE A 7 -4.95 47.85 16.28
CA ILE A 7 -4.50 49.20 16.02
C ILE A 7 -5.63 50.22 16.22
N ILE A 8 -6.82 49.95 15.69
CA ILE A 8 -8.01 50.82 15.83
C ILE A 8 -8.36 50.99 17.33
N VAL A 9 -8.43 49.87 18.06
CA VAL A 9 -8.74 49.89 19.50
C VAL A 9 -7.72 50.68 20.27
N LYS A 10 -6.41 50.46 20.07
CA LYS A 10 -5.35 51.24 20.78
C LYS A 10 -5.41 52.73 20.43
N LYS A 11 -5.66 53.07 19.15
CA LYS A 11 -5.76 54.46 18.72
C LYS A 11 -6.99 55.16 19.30
N ALA A 12 -8.13 54.46 19.37
CA ALA A 12 -9.34 54.97 20.02
C ALA A 12 -9.18 55.23 21.53
N LEU A 13 -8.27 54.49 22.18
CA LEU A 13 -7.96 54.62 23.59
C LEU A 13 -6.84 55.64 23.87
N GLY A 14 -6.37 56.39 22.88
CA GLY A 14 -5.37 57.46 23.02
C GLY A 14 -3.93 56.99 23.33
N ASN A 15 -3.65 55.68 23.16
CA ASN A 15 -2.34 55.10 23.38
C ASN A 15 -1.43 55.25 22.17
N SER A 16 -0.16 55.60 22.37
CA SER A 16 0.85 55.55 21.29
C SER A 16 1.06 54.10 20.85
N VAL A 17 0.81 53.85 19.56
CA VAL A 17 0.90 52.48 18.98
C VAL A 17 2.24 52.32 18.31
N ASN A 18 3.10 51.49 18.87
CA ASN A 18 4.27 50.99 18.14
C ASN A 18 3.86 49.72 17.34
N ILE A 19 3.66 49.90 16.05
CA ILE A 19 3.12 48.85 15.14
C ILE A 19 4.01 47.62 15.11
N LEU A 20 5.32 47.81 15.19
CA LEU A 20 6.29 46.70 15.21
C LEU A 20 6.12 45.80 16.44
N ASN A 21 6.04 46.43 17.62
CA ASN A 21 5.85 45.67 18.87
C ASN A 21 4.52 44.91 18.86
N LEU A 22 3.45 45.52 18.35
CA LEU A 22 2.15 44.93 18.25
C LEU A 22 2.16 43.73 17.28
N TYR A 23 2.88 43.82 16.19
CA TYR A 23 3.07 42.74 15.24
C TYR A 23 3.78 41.55 15.92
N PHE A 24 4.87 41.81 16.64
CA PHE A 24 5.57 40.73 17.35
C PHE A 24 4.73 40.12 18.48
N ASP A 25 3.93 40.91 19.18
CA ASP A 25 3.03 40.38 20.21
C ASP A 25 1.96 39.44 19.64
N ILE A 26 1.40 39.75 18.47
CA ILE A 26 0.46 38.85 17.76
C ILE A 26 1.15 37.53 17.40
N HIS A 27 2.37 37.58 16.86
CA HIS A 27 3.12 36.37 16.53
C HIS A 27 3.52 35.54 17.76
N ARG A 28 3.87 36.18 18.88
CA ARG A 28 4.13 35.48 20.14
C ARG A 28 2.93 34.68 20.60
N ILE A 29 1.72 35.25 20.49
CA ILE A 29 0.48 34.53 20.84
C ILE A 29 0.28 33.31 19.97
N VAL A 30 0.49 33.43 18.63
CA VAL A 30 0.35 32.32 17.69
C VAL A 30 1.27 31.15 18.04
N ILE A 31 2.50 31.47 18.50
CA ILE A 31 3.52 30.48 18.91
C ILE A 31 3.31 30.01 20.36
N ALA A 32 2.21 30.40 21.01
CA ALA A 32 1.90 30.09 22.39
C ALA A 32 2.96 30.64 23.40
N ASN A 33 3.58 31.75 23.05
CA ASN A 33 4.54 32.41 23.91
C ASN A 33 3.88 33.55 24.75
N SER A 34 4.43 33.85 25.91
CA SER A 34 3.86 34.86 26.80
C SER A 34 4.02 36.31 26.30
N ILE A 35 3.04 37.14 26.59
CA ILE A 35 3.06 38.58 26.29
C ILE A 35 3.38 39.35 27.56
N PHE A 36 4.37 40.23 27.54
CA PHE A 36 4.67 41.16 28.58
C PHE A 36 4.95 42.54 27.97
N PRO A 37 4.41 43.64 28.56
CA PRO A 37 3.47 43.74 29.69
C PRO A 37 2.02 43.47 29.31
N PHE A 38 1.24 42.96 30.26
CA PHE A 38 -0.19 42.70 30.07
C PHE A 38 -0.96 44.03 29.89
N PRO A 39 -1.97 44.09 29.02
CA PRO A 39 -2.80 45.28 28.82
C PRO A 39 -3.49 45.71 30.11
N LYS A 40 -3.49 47.00 30.41
CA LYS A 40 -4.15 47.53 31.62
C LYS A 40 -5.65 47.77 31.43
N ILE A 41 -6.10 48.01 30.22
CA ILE A 41 -7.47 48.38 29.86
C ILE A 41 -8.32 47.11 29.65
N SER A 42 -9.53 47.09 30.24
CA SER A 42 -10.43 45.93 30.19
C SER A 42 -10.78 45.50 28.76
N LEU A 43 -11.03 46.46 27.86
CA LEU A 43 -11.36 46.19 26.47
C LEU A 43 -10.21 45.49 25.70
N GLU A 44 -8.98 45.97 25.92
CA GLU A 44 -7.78 45.33 25.34
C GLU A 44 -7.59 43.90 25.87
N ARG A 45 -7.87 43.68 27.19
CA ARG A 45 -7.79 42.34 27.79
C ARG A 45 -8.76 41.36 27.15
N ILE A 46 -10.00 41.76 26.91
CA ILE A 46 -11.01 40.90 26.22
C ILE A 46 -10.55 40.54 24.82
N LEU A 47 -10.01 41.52 24.08
CA LEU A 47 -9.52 41.30 22.71
C LEU A 47 -8.33 40.34 22.69
N VAL A 48 -7.35 40.55 23.55
CA VAL A 48 -6.17 39.68 23.71
C VAL A 48 -6.61 38.27 24.11
N PHE A 49 -7.50 38.14 25.10
CA PHE A 49 -8.01 36.86 25.57
C PHE A 49 -8.74 36.09 24.45
N SER A 50 -9.61 36.76 23.70
CA SER A 50 -10.29 36.14 22.54
C SER A 50 -9.30 35.66 21.51
N TRP A 51 -8.24 36.44 21.23
CA TRP A 51 -7.21 36.04 20.28
C TRP A 51 -6.38 34.85 20.77
N VAL A 52 -5.96 34.89 22.05
CA VAL A 52 -5.24 33.78 22.70
C VAL A 52 -6.07 32.49 22.63
N LEU A 53 -7.37 32.58 22.97
CA LEU A 53 -8.27 31.43 22.92
C LEU A 53 -8.36 30.84 21.50
N THR A 54 -8.50 31.69 20.49
CA THR A 54 -8.56 31.27 19.08
C THR A 54 -7.27 30.58 18.66
N CYS A 55 -6.11 31.18 18.95
CA CYS A 55 -4.81 30.57 18.64
C CYS A 55 -4.59 29.26 19.38
N PHE A 56 -5.01 29.16 20.63
CA PHE A 56 -4.93 27.94 21.43
C PHE A 56 -5.74 26.80 20.81
N LEU A 57 -6.98 27.07 20.40
CA LEU A 57 -7.82 26.07 19.72
C LEU A 57 -7.21 25.61 18.38
N ILE A 58 -6.66 26.54 17.61
CA ILE A 58 -5.97 26.21 16.35
C ILE A 58 -4.75 25.32 16.62
N ASN A 59 -3.93 25.65 17.61
CA ASN A 59 -2.75 24.86 17.97
C ASN A 59 -3.13 23.44 18.42
N ILE A 60 -4.16 23.28 19.27
CA ILE A 60 -4.65 21.96 19.69
C ILE A 60 -5.12 21.17 18.46
N PHE A 61 -5.88 21.79 17.56
CA PHE A 61 -6.36 21.14 16.36
C PHE A 61 -5.22 20.66 15.46
N LEU A 62 -4.20 21.51 15.25
CA LEU A 62 -3.01 21.16 14.47
C LEU A 62 -2.23 20.02 15.12
N GLN A 63 -1.97 20.11 16.44
CA GLN A 63 -1.27 19.05 17.17
C GLN A 63 -2.01 17.72 17.07
N THR A 64 -3.33 17.72 17.27
CA THR A 64 -4.16 16.52 17.14
C THR A 64 -4.09 15.93 15.74
N LYS A 65 -4.15 16.76 14.69
CA LYS A 65 -4.03 16.30 13.29
C LYS A 65 -2.65 15.73 12.98
N ILE A 66 -1.59 16.40 13.41
CA ILE A 66 -0.21 15.92 13.21
C ILE A 66 0.00 14.61 13.96
N THR A 67 -0.40 14.52 15.22
CA THR A 67 -0.29 13.29 16.02
C THR A 67 -1.09 12.15 15.39
N SER A 68 -2.32 12.42 14.97
CA SER A 68 -3.15 11.43 14.26
C SER A 68 -2.50 10.97 12.95
N PHE A 69 -1.93 11.89 12.18
CA PHE A 69 -1.24 11.57 10.93
C PHE A 69 0.00 10.71 11.16
N LEU A 70 0.79 11.01 12.21
CA LEU A 70 1.99 10.24 12.55
C LEU A 70 1.67 8.91 13.22
N ALA A 71 0.58 8.84 14.01
CA ALA A 71 0.19 7.63 14.72
C ALA A 71 -0.51 6.60 13.81
N ILE A 72 -1.28 7.07 12.84
CA ILE A 72 -2.02 6.20 11.92
C ILE A 72 -1.18 6.01 10.66
N LYS A 73 -0.55 4.85 10.54
CA LYS A 73 0.07 4.44 9.26
C LYS A 73 -1.01 4.33 8.19
N LYS A 74 -1.00 5.27 7.25
CA LYS A 74 -1.85 5.16 6.06
C LYS A 74 -1.19 4.19 5.08
N TYR A 75 -1.97 3.24 4.64
CA TYR A 75 -1.56 2.26 3.65
C TYR A 75 -2.19 2.60 2.30
N TYR A 76 -1.49 2.30 1.22
CA TYR A 76 -2.09 2.35 -0.11
C TYR A 76 -3.19 1.31 -0.20
N PRO A 77 -4.31 1.60 -0.90
CA PRO A 77 -5.34 0.60 -1.13
C PRO A 77 -4.75 -0.61 -1.86
N GLU A 78 -5.12 -1.80 -1.40
CA GLU A 78 -4.72 -3.04 -2.06
C GLU A 78 -5.42 -3.18 -3.41
N ILE A 79 -4.68 -3.56 -4.43
CA ILE A 79 -5.21 -3.88 -5.76
C ILE A 79 -5.79 -5.29 -5.70
N ASN A 80 -7.12 -5.41 -5.79
CA ASN A 80 -7.81 -6.70 -5.70
C ASN A 80 -8.45 -7.15 -7.02
N THR A 81 -8.60 -6.24 -7.99
CA THR A 81 -9.22 -6.51 -9.28
C THR A 81 -8.23 -6.30 -10.43
N ILE A 82 -8.49 -6.96 -11.55
CA ILE A 82 -7.68 -6.80 -12.78
C ILE A 82 -7.82 -5.37 -13.33
N GLU A 83 -8.99 -4.80 -13.20
CA GLU A 83 -9.27 -3.44 -13.70
C GLU A 83 -8.48 -2.38 -12.92
N GLU A 84 -8.38 -2.53 -11.59
CA GLU A 84 -7.52 -1.70 -10.75
C GLU A 84 -6.04 -1.89 -11.11
N LEU A 85 -5.59 -3.13 -11.36
CA LEU A 85 -4.23 -3.42 -11.77
C LEU A 85 -3.87 -2.73 -13.10
N PHE A 86 -4.74 -2.81 -14.09
CA PHE A 86 -4.52 -2.18 -15.38
C PHE A 86 -4.56 -0.66 -15.31
N SER A 87 -5.42 -0.11 -14.46
CA SER A 87 -5.50 1.35 -14.24
C SER A 87 -4.34 1.91 -13.42
N SER A 88 -3.68 1.08 -12.60
CA SER A 88 -2.53 1.49 -11.80
C SER A 88 -1.27 1.77 -12.63
N GLY A 89 -1.19 1.26 -13.87
CA GLY A 89 -0.03 1.42 -14.75
C GLY A 89 1.25 0.73 -14.26
N LEU A 90 1.14 -0.18 -13.28
CA LEU A 90 2.30 -0.91 -12.76
C LEU A 90 2.92 -1.80 -13.83
N PRO A 91 4.26 -1.86 -13.94
CA PRO A 91 4.90 -2.79 -14.87
C PRO A 91 4.58 -4.23 -14.46
N LEU A 92 4.03 -5.01 -15.40
CA LEU A 92 3.66 -6.41 -15.18
C LEU A 92 4.68 -7.33 -15.86
N TYR A 93 5.32 -8.15 -15.06
CA TYR A 93 6.32 -9.13 -15.48
C TYR A 93 5.72 -10.52 -15.59
N SER A 94 6.06 -11.24 -16.67
CA SER A 94 5.57 -12.60 -16.90
C SER A 94 6.49 -13.40 -17.80
N ILE A 95 6.25 -14.72 -17.87
CA ILE A 95 6.91 -15.60 -18.83
C ILE A 95 6.26 -15.49 -20.23
N PRO A 96 7.02 -15.76 -21.32
CA PRO A 96 6.56 -15.56 -22.68
C PRO A 96 5.22 -16.23 -23.01
N ASN A 97 5.02 -17.46 -22.55
CA ASN A 97 3.81 -18.23 -22.83
C ASN A 97 2.55 -17.56 -22.25
N GLN A 98 2.64 -17.05 -21.01
CA GLN A 98 1.53 -16.34 -20.36
C GLN A 98 1.25 -15.00 -21.04
N ILE A 99 2.30 -14.29 -21.49
CA ILE A 99 2.14 -13.03 -22.24
C ILE A 99 1.32 -13.23 -23.51
N VAL A 100 1.61 -14.29 -24.27
CA VAL A 100 0.86 -14.61 -25.50
C VAL A 100 -0.63 -14.84 -25.19
N GLU A 101 -0.94 -15.56 -24.11
CA GLU A 101 -2.31 -15.81 -23.68
C GLU A 101 -3.03 -14.53 -23.23
N VAL A 102 -2.36 -13.68 -22.46
CA VAL A 102 -2.91 -12.37 -22.02
C VAL A 102 -3.20 -11.50 -23.23
N LYS A 103 -2.23 -11.34 -24.15
CA LYS A 103 -2.41 -10.56 -25.38
C LYS A 103 -3.59 -11.07 -26.21
N LYS A 104 -3.72 -12.38 -26.37
CA LYS A 104 -4.83 -12.98 -27.08
C LYS A 104 -6.17 -12.69 -26.40
N LYS A 105 -6.24 -12.75 -25.08
CA LYS A 105 -7.47 -12.50 -24.31
C LYS A 105 -7.92 -11.05 -24.38
N TYR A 106 -6.99 -10.10 -24.32
CA TYR A 106 -7.30 -8.67 -24.24
C TYR A 106 -7.18 -7.94 -25.59
N SER A 107 -6.86 -8.65 -26.69
CA SER A 107 -6.87 -8.08 -28.04
C SER A 107 -8.27 -7.53 -28.38
N GLY A 108 -8.31 -6.30 -28.92
CA GLY A 108 -9.56 -5.59 -29.21
C GLY A 108 -10.30 -5.02 -27.99
N THR A 109 -9.73 -5.09 -26.80
CA THR A 109 -10.33 -4.50 -25.58
C THR A 109 -9.65 -3.19 -25.20
N LYS A 110 -10.28 -2.42 -24.29
CA LYS A 110 -9.70 -1.19 -23.72
C LYS A 110 -8.34 -1.41 -23.03
N HIS A 111 -7.98 -2.65 -22.73
CA HIS A 111 -6.77 -3.03 -22.00
C HIS A 111 -5.65 -3.57 -22.90
N GLU A 112 -5.82 -3.53 -24.21
CA GLU A 112 -4.84 -4.03 -25.19
C GLU A 112 -3.49 -3.33 -25.04
N ALA A 113 -3.48 -2.01 -24.91
CA ALA A 113 -2.25 -1.21 -24.72
C ALA A 113 -1.46 -1.66 -23.49
N TYR A 114 -2.13 -2.00 -22.37
CA TYR A 114 -1.47 -2.52 -21.19
C TYR A 114 -0.95 -3.95 -21.40
N ALA A 115 -1.74 -4.81 -22.07
CA ALA A 115 -1.33 -6.16 -22.41
C ALA A 115 -0.09 -6.18 -23.34
N ASP A 116 0.09 -5.15 -24.17
CA ASP A 116 1.27 -5.00 -25.03
C ASP A 116 2.51 -4.50 -24.27
N SER A 117 2.33 -3.80 -23.17
CA SER A 117 3.42 -3.30 -22.32
C SER A 117 4.02 -4.35 -21.37
N LEU A 118 3.54 -5.60 -21.39
CA LEU A 118 4.03 -6.68 -20.55
C LEU A 118 5.51 -6.99 -20.80
N ILE A 119 6.25 -7.13 -19.70
CA ILE A 119 7.69 -7.38 -19.75
C ILE A 119 7.96 -8.89 -19.66
N SER A 120 8.65 -9.42 -20.67
CA SER A 120 8.98 -10.83 -20.74
C SER A 120 10.22 -11.19 -19.93
N ILE A 121 10.12 -12.25 -19.14
CA ILE A 121 11.24 -12.90 -18.44
C ILE A 121 11.40 -14.31 -18.99
N SER A 122 12.64 -14.71 -19.27
CA SER A 122 12.95 -15.92 -20.04
C SER A 122 12.55 -17.23 -19.36
N SER A 123 12.45 -17.27 -18.03
CA SER A 123 12.14 -18.51 -17.30
C SER A 123 11.42 -18.23 -15.97
N ASN A 124 10.82 -19.28 -15.40
CA ASN A 124 10.22 -19.21 -14.05
C ASN A 124 11.28 -18.91 -12.96
N GLU A 125 12.48 -19.44 -13.10
CA GLU A 125 13.60 -19.15 -12.18
C GLU A 125 13.98 -17.68 -12.25
N GLY A 126 14.14 -17.13 -13.46
CA GLY A 126 14.39 -15.71 -13.65
C GLY A 126 13.27 -14.82 -13.13
N LEU A 127 12.01 -15.28 -13.17
CA LEU A 127 10.88 -14.56 -12.57
C LEU A 127 11.03 -14.48 -11.04
N MET A 128 11.38 -15.61 -10.40
CA MET A 128 11.61 -15.66 -8.95
C MET A 128 12.79 -14.79 -8.53
N ASP A 129 13.90 -14.81 -9.27
CA ASP A 129 15.06 -13.97 -9.02
C ASP A 129 14.72 -12.49 -9.11
N GLN A 130 13.93 -12.10 -10.12
CA GLN A 130 13.44 -10.73 -10.26
C GLN A 130 12.49 -10.33 -9.13
N MET A 131 11.64 -11.22 -8.66
CA MET A 131 10.77 -10.97 -7.50
C MET A 131 11.60 -10.73 -6.23
N ILE A 132 12.62 -11.56 -5.98
CA ILE A 132 13.52 -11.40 -4.83
C ILE A 132 14.27 -10.08 -4.92
N TYR A 133 14.90 -9.80 -6.06
CA TYR A 133 15.66 -8.58 -6.29
C TYR A 133 14.82 -7.32 -6.08
N ARG A 134 13.60 -7.30 -6.61
CA ARG A 134 12.71 -6.15 -6.52
C ARG A 134 11.98 -6.01 -5.19
N ALA A 135 11.94 -7.08 -4.39
CA ALA A 135 11.45 -7.00 -3.02
C ALA A 135 12.35 -6.10 -2.14
N ASP A 136 13.64 -6.03 -2.44
CA ASP A 136 14.59 -5.18 -1.72
C ASP A 136 14.63 -3.74 -2.24
N VAL A 137 14.40 -3.56 -3.54
CA VAL A 137 14.35 -2.24 -4.18
C VAL A 137 12.92 -1.73 -4.09
N ASP A 138 12.71 -0.50 -3.63
CA ASP A 138 11.36 0.08 -3.41
C ASP A 138 10.51 0.29 -4.68
N GLN A 139 10.79 -0.46 -5.74
CA GLN A 139 9.96 -0.52 -6.94
C GLN A 139 8.82 -1.51 -6.72
N MET A 140 7.60 -1.10 -7.07
CA MET A 140 6.39 -1.95 -6.97
C MET A 140 5.99 -2.50 -8.34
N PRO A 141 6.63 -3.57 -8.85
CA PRO A 141 6.15 -4.25 -10.04
C PRO A 141 5.05 -5.25 -9.68
N ALA A 142 4.21 -5.56 -10.66
CA ALA A 142 3.33 -6.70 -10.61
C ALA A 142 3.97 -7.91 -11.30
N PHE A 143 3.65 -9.12 -10.84
CA PHE A 143 4.13 -10.36 -11.42
C PHE A 143 2.95 -11.28 -11.74
N LEU A 144 2.93 -11.83 -12.94
CA LEU A 144 1.96 -12.84 -13.34
C LEU A 144 2.59 -14.22 -13.19
N THR A 145 2.00 -15.05 -12.35
CA THR A 145 2.45 -16.42 -12.08
C THR A 145 1.24 -17.32 -11.81
N GLU A 146 1.47 -18.62 -11.72
CA GLU A 146 0.44 -19.57 -11.36
C GLU A 146 -0.06 -19.35 -9.92
N HIS A 147 -1.35 -19.55 -9.68
CA HIS A 147 -1.99 -19.29 -8.39
C HIS A 147 -1.29 -19.99 -7.23
N ASP A 148 -0.96 -21.28 -7.39
CA ASP A 148 -0.34 -22.07 -6.32
C ASP A 148 1.06 -21.56 -5.97
N ILE A 149 1.82 -21.14 -6.99
CA ILE A 149 3.13 -20.51 -6.81
C ILE A 149 2.96 -19.15 -6.12
N ALA A 150 1.99 -18.35 -6.52
CA ALA A 150 1.73 -17.05 -5.90
C ALA A 150 1.34 -17.20 -4.43
N VAL A 151 0.49 -18.16 -4.07
CA VAL A 151 0.13 -18.48 -2.69
C VAL A 151 1.37 -18.94 -1.89
N PHE A 152 2.20 -19.79 -2.47
CA PHE A 152 3.45 -20.23 -1.84
C PHE A 152 4.40 -19.05 -1.57
N ILE A 153 4.65 -18.22 -2.58
CA ILE A 153 5.50 -17.03 -2.50
C ILE A 153 4.99 -16.06 -1.42
N SER A 154 3.69 -15.84 -1.36
CA SER A 154 3.10 -14.92 -0.37
C SER A 154 3.41 -15.32 1.07
N ARG A 155 3.71 -16.60 1.32
CA ARG A 155 4.06 -17.16 2.63
C ARG A 155 5.56 -17.29 2.87
N CYS A 156 6.39 -17.15 1.84
CA CYS A 156 7.84 -17.29 1.96
C CYS A 156 8.45 -16.17 2.81
N LYS A 157 9.41 -16.54 3.66
CA LYS A 157 10.15 -15.57 4.50
C LYS A 157 10.93 -14.55 3.69
N ASN A 158 11.48 -14.94 2.55
CA ASN A 158 12.28 -14.09 1.67
C ASN A 158 11.48 -12.92 1.07
N PHE A 159 10.15 -13.02 1.05
CA PHE A 159 9.25 -11.98 0.55
C PHE A 159 8.56 -11.19 1.67
N ARG A 160 9.20 -11.15 2.86
CA ARG A 160 8.75 -10.32 3.98
C ARG A 160 9.81 -9.31 4.36
N LYS A 161 9.43 -8.05 4.53
CA LYS A 161 10.28 -6.97 5.01
C LYS A 161 9.72 -6.46 6.33
N ASN A 162 10.51 -6.52 7.40
CA ASN A 162 10.06 -6.12 8.75
C ASN A 162 8.77 -6.84 9.22
N GLY A 163 8.62 -8.12 8.89
CA GLY A 163 7.44 -8.92 9.22
C GLY A 163 6.23 -8.70 8.31
N ALA A 164 6.24 -7.65 7.48
CA ALA A 164 5.17 -7.36 6.54
C ALA A 164 5.40 -8.08 5.19
N GLN A 165 4.32 -8.57 4.59
CA GLN A 165 4.33 -9.17 3.27
C GLN A 165 4.62 -8.10 2.20
N VAL A 166 5.58 -8.38 1.31
CA VAL A 166 5.97 -7.44 0.24
C VAL A 166 5.00 -7.48 -0.93
N TYR A 167 4.55 -8.68 -1.32
CA TYR A 167 3.64 -8.87 -2.45
C TYR A 167 2.25 -9.21 -1.97
N HIS A 168 1.26 -8.53 -2.54
CA HIS A 168 -0.16 -8.80 -2.35
C HIS A 168 -0.67 -9.68 -3.50
N LEU A 169 -1.44 -10.71 -3.17
CA LEU A 169 -2.08 -11.56 -4.16
C LEU A 169 -3.40 -10.93 -4.60
N VAL A 170 -3.50 -10.58 -5.89
CA VAL A 170 -4.75 -10.12 -6.49
C VAL A 170 -5.76 -11.26 -6.47
N LYS A 171 -6.98 -10.99 -6.00
CA LYS A 171 -8.02 -12.03 -5.82
C LYS A 171 -8.58 -12.54 -7.13
N GLU A 172 -8.54 -11.70 -8.16
CA GLU A 172 -9.07 -12.00 -9.47
C GLU A 172 -7.99 -12.62 -10.38
N SER A 173 -8.32 -13.69 -11.10
CA SER A 173 -7.40 -14.36 -12.01
C SER A 173 -7.44 -13.73 -13.40
N ILE A 174 -6.28 -13.34 -13.92
CA ILE A 174 -6.17 -12.77 -15.28
C ILE A 174 -6.58 -13.81 -16.32
N ILE A 175 -6.11 -15.05 -16.17
CA ILE A 175 -6.42 -16.15 -17.08
C ILE A 175 -6.86 -17.34 -16.23
N PRO A 176 -8.16 -17.72 -16.26
CA PRO A 176 -8.57 -18.98 -15.69
C PRO A 176 -7.99 -20.09 -16.53
N ASN A 177 -7.07 -20.83 -15.99
CA ASN A 177 -6.41 -21.92 -16.72
C ASN A 177 -6.53 -23.22 -15.94
N PHE A 178 -6.66 -24.34 -16.68
CA PHE A 178 -6.67 -25.67 -16.08
C PHE A 178 -5.30 -26.30 -16.27
N GLN A 179 -4.76 -26.86 -15.22
CA GLN A 179 -3.56 -27.68 -15.31
C GLN A 179 -3.91 -29.01 -15.92
N SER A 180 -3.19 -29.41 -16.97
CA SER A 180 -3.43 -30.67 -17.65
C SER A 180 -2.11 -31.32 -18.07
N TYR A 181 -2.10 -32.64 -18.09
CA TYR A 181 -1.00 -33.42 -18.65
C TYR A 181 -1.13 -33.51 -20.16
N LYS A 182 -0.04 -33.28 -20.89
CA LYS A 182 0.00 -33.46 -22.36
C LYS A 182 0.37 -34.88 -22.69
N VAL A 183 -0.45 -35.51 -23.48
CA VAL A 183 -0.25 -36.89 -23.97
C VAL A 183 -0.23 -36.87 -25.51
N ILE A 184 0.52 -37.77 -26.11
CA ILE A 184 0.57 -37.92 -27.57
C ILE A 184 -0.85 -38.20 -28.11
N HIS A 185 -1.17 -37.56 -29.24
CA HIS A 185 -2.47 -37.74 -29.89
C HIS A 185 -2.76 -39.24 -30.15
N ASN A 186 -4.01 -39.67 -29.88
CA ASN A 186 -4.46 -41.05 -29.95
C ASN A 186 -3.71 -42.07 -29.05
N SER A 187 -3.14 -41.61 -27.94
CA SER A 187 -2.51 -42.51 -26.99
C SER A 187 -3.54 -43.47 -26.36
N PRO A 188 -3.31 -44.80 -26.42
CA PRO A 188 -4.18 -45.77 -25.76
C PRO A 188 -4.17 -45.68 -24.24
N LEU A 189 -3.17 -44.97 -23.68
CA LEU A 189 -3.04 -44.77 -22.22
C LEU A 189 -3.96 -43.67 -21.68
N LEU A 190 -4.50 -42.79 -22.54
CA LEU A 190 -5.30 -41.64 -22.14
C LEU A 190 -6.50 -42.02 -21.25
N PRO A 191 -7.35 -43.03 -21.60
CA PRO A 191 -8.47 -43.40 -20.77
C PRO A 191 -8.05 -43.96 -19.41
N ILE A 192 -6.96 -44.74 -19.40
CA ILE A 192 -6.41 -45.33 -18.16
C ILE A 192 -5.86 -44.23 -17.25
N LEU A 193 -5.10 -43.29 -17.82
CA LEU A 193 -4.52 -42.17 -17.10
C LEU A 193 -5.62 -41.29 -16.49
N ASN A 194 -6.61 -40.90 -17.27
CA ASN A 194 -7.74 -40.10 -16.80
C ASN A 194 -8.49 -40.77 -15.65
N LYS A 195 -8.74 -42.10 -15.77
CA LYS A 195 -9.39 -42.87 -14.71
C LYS A 195 -8.57 -42.92 -13.44
N LYS A 196 -7.24 -43.03 -13.52
CA LYS A 196 -6.34 -43.03 -12.35
C LYS A 196 -6.23 -41.65 -11.72
N LEU A 197 -6.05 -40.59 -12.50
CA LEU A 197 -6.00 -39.21 -12.03
C LEU A 197 -7.29 -38.83 -11.29
N ARG A 198 -8.44 -39.13 -11.87
CA ARG A 198 -9.73 -38.88 -11.26
C ARG A 198 -9.87 -39.58 -9.90
N ARG A 199 -9.44 -40.84 -9.81
CA ARG A 199 -9.45 -41.58 -8.54
C ARG A 199 -8.53 -40.95 -7.48
N LEU A 200 -7.37 -40.44 -7.89
CA LEU A 200 -6.44 -39.74 -6.97
C LEU A 200 -7.03 -38.44 -6.48
N GLU A 201 -7.70 -37.69 -7.34
CA GLU A 201 -8.42 -36.46 -7.01
C GLU A 201 -9.61 -36.76 -6.08
N GLU A 202 -10.49 -37.71 -6.45
CA GLU A 202 -11.64 -38.13 -5.62
C GLU A 202 -11.22 -38.67 -4.24
N ALA A 203 -10.05 -39.30 -4.14
CA ALA A 203 -9.49 -39.77 -2.87
C ALA A 203 -8.75 -38.67 -2.07
N GLY A 204 -8.67 -37.43 -2.58
CA GLY A 204 -8.05 -36.30 -1.91
C GLY A 204 -6.52 -36.36 -1.81
N PHE A 205 -5.85 -37.21 -2.59
CA PHE A 205 -4.39 -37.32 -2.55
C PHE A 205 -3.70 -36.03 -3.02
N ILE A 206 -4.26 -35.32 -3.99
CA ILE A 206 -3.69 -34.06 -4.51
C ILE A 206 -3.65 -33.01 -3.40
N ASP A 207 -4.77 -32.85 -2.69
CA ASP A 207 -4.85 -31.94 -1.54
C ASP A 207 -3.91 -32.34 -0.40
N LEU A 208 -3.82 -33.65 -0.15
CA LEU A 208 -2.92 -34.18 0.89
C LEU A 208 -1.45 -33.85 0.56
N TRP A 209 -1.04 -34.04 -0.68
CA TRP A 209 0.31 -33.74 -1.12
C TRP A 209 0.62 -32.25 -1.07
N ALA A 210 -0.30 -31.40 -1.52
CA ALA A 210 -0.15 -29.96 -1.43
C ALA A 210 0.01 -29.51 0.02
N LYS A 211 -0.86 -29.99 0.93
CA LYS A 211 -0.75 -29.70 2.38
C LYS A 211 0.55 -30.20 2.98
N LYS A 212 1.00 -31.40 2.61
CA LYS A 212 2.25 -31.98 3.09
C LYS A 212 3.46 -31.18 2.62
N THR A 213 3.47 -30.73 1.38
CA THR A 213 4.55 -29.88 0.84
C THR A 213 4.63 -28.56 1.59
N ILE A 214 3.49 -27.90 1.80
CA ILE A 214 3.42 -26.65 2.57
C ILE A 214 3.86 -26.88 4.03
N PHE A 215 3.42 -27.96 4.64
CA PHE A 215 3.80 -28.31 6.01
C PHE A 215 5.32 -28.55 6.13
N ASN A 216 5.91 -29.33 5.22
CA ASN A 216 7.36 -29.58 5.23
C ASN A 216 8.14 -28.27 5.05
N ALA A 217 7.76 -27.44 4.08
CA ALA A 217 8.38 -26.13 3.86
C ALA A 217 8.25 -25.19 5.08
N THR A 218 7.17 -25.32 5.85
CA THR A 218 6.98 -24.56 7.10
C THR A 218 7.91 -25.09 8.20
N VAL A 219 8.01 -26.42 8.35
CA VAL A 219 8.91 -27.07 9.34
C VAL A 219 10.36 -26.76 9.03
N GLU A 220 10.76 -26.83 7.77
CA GLU A 220 12.12 -26.47 7.31
C GLU A 220 12.41 -24.97 7.43
N GLY A 221 11.42 -24.17 7.77
CA GLY A 221 11.58 -22.75 8.04
C GLY A 221 11.58 -21.84 6.79
N PHE A 222 11.20 -22.34 5.63
CA PHE A 222 11.04 -21.54 4.41
C PHE A 222 9.75 -20.72 4.42
N LEU A 223 8.69 -21.21 5.05
CA LEU A 223 7.38 -20.56 5.12
C LEU A 223 7.03 -20.12 6.54
N TYR A 224 6.15 -19.13 6.63
CA TYR A 224 5.45 -18.80 7.86
C TYR A 224 4.23 -19.71 8.06
N PRO A 225 3.91 -20.10 9.32
CA PRO A 225 2.68 -20.84 9.63
C PRO A 225 1.43 -20.08 9.19
N GLU A 226 0.35 -20.81 8.89
CA GLU A 226 -0.96 -20.19 8.64
C GLU A 226 -1.44 -19.43 9.88
N GLY A 227 -1.97 -18.23 9.68
CA GLY A 227 -2.46 -17.39 10.77
C GLY A 227 -1.43 -16.42 11.38
N CYS A 228 -0.15 -16.51 11.03
CA CYS A 228 0.84 -15.50 11.40
C CYS A 228 0.79 -14.25 10.50
N ASP A 229 -0.37 -13.95 9.96
CA ASP A 229 -0.58 -12.73 9.18
C ASP A 229 -0.84 -11.59 10.16
N ASP A 230 0.17 -10.76 10.41
CA ASP A 230 0.14 -9.64 11.37
C ASP A 230 -0.85 -8.52 10.97
N GLY A 231 -1.79 -8.78 10.08
CA GLY A 231 -2.79 -7.80 9.63
C GLY A 231 -2.19 -6.58 8.90
N ARG A 232 -0.91 -6.58 8.63
CA ARG A 232 -0.19 -5.48 7.98
C ARG A 232 0.07 -5.81 6.51
N ARG A 233 -1.00 -5.89 5.73
CA ARG A 233 -0.92 -6.26 4.31
C ARG A 233 -0.54 -5.13 3.37
N ALA A 234 -0.37 -3.90 3.85
CA ALA A 234 -0.12 -2.77 2.97
C ALA A 234 1.14 -2.00 3.39
N ARG A 235 1.91 -1.48 2.42
CA ARG A 235 3.04 -0.60 2.71
C ARG A 235 2.57 0.71 3.34
N PRO A 236 3.21 1.19 4.42
CA PRO A 236 2.94 2.52 4.92
C PRO A 236 3.34 3.55 3.84
N LEU A 237 2.52 4.59 3.68
CA LEU A 237 2.88 5.79 2.93
C LEU A 237 4.17 6.33 3.55
N SER A 238 5.31 6.19 2.85
CA SER A 238 6.50 6.95 3.20
C SER A 238 6.24 8.40 2.85
N LEU A 239 6.49 9.31 3.78
CA LEU A 239 6.67 10.70 3.47
C LEU A 239 8.05 10.80 2.79
N ASP A 240 8.09 10.71 1.47
CA ASP A 240 9.24 11.17 0.72
C ASP A 240 9.26 12.70 0.86
N VAL A 241 9.99 13.15 1.86
CA VAL A 241 10.40 14.54 1.99
C VAL A 241 11.54 14.72 1.02
N THR A 242 11.23 15.06 -0.25
CA THR A 242 12.16 15.68 -1.19
C THR A 242 12.27 17.16 -0.92
#